data_25eb43e1a865e99ec191ec00904c1acd
#
_entry.id   25eb43e1a865e99ec191ec00904c1acd
#
_cell.length_a   1.000
_cell.length_b   1.000
_cell.length_c   1.000
_cell.angle_alpha   90.00
_cell.angle_beta   90.00
_cell.angle_gamma   90.00
#
_symmetry.space_group_name_H-M   'P 1'
#
loop_
_entity.id
_entity.type
_entity.pdbx_description
1 polymer ?
#
loop_
_entity_poly.entity_id
_entity_poly.type
_entity_poly.pdbx_seq_one_letter_code
_entity_poly.pdbx_strand_id
1 'polypeptide(L)'
;MKKIHILCIGIFLLCITGCSKEDSIPQELKVIETHADFDCFGGTGTIQFTSSSPATVTSNENWCKVSLAGNIVTLEIEPNLSINSRTAIVYLKTETQETFVPISQLGDILYHDFQNVSFSGEGGEMTFHVKSNHNVIFENVDTSWITITQEEDVVTIKATPLTRGLRENTILIKAGEHQIAITFKQVNITGLYDCFINGGTTNYGTCTIEPTEKENVYRVTPEGSAFDAPYNIIYNNGKLSIPFGQYLGKHEGNQPYVYLCSYDKVGRLGWNSNSSYEAEFTLENDKAVLTFKDNGSWSGQHIDGFYYGLFSNLLENGGTTTGAGIAAIVDLVWISK
;
A
#
# COMPACT_ATOMS: atom_id res chain seq x y z
N MET A 1 18.32 12.29 22.56
CA MET A 1 18.43 11.95 24.00
C MET A 1 18.44 13.24 24.81
N LYS A 2 17.33 13.62 25.44
CA LYS A 2 17.30 14.70 26.43
C LYS A 2 16.69 14.13 27.70
N LYS A 3 17.51 13.98 28.71
CA LYS A 3 17.12 13.55 30.05
C LYS A 3 16.45 14.72 30.75
N ILE A 4 15.22 14.55 31.17
CA ILE A 4 14.53 15.49 32.05
C ILE A 4 14.78 15.05 33.49
N HIS A 5 15.43 15.92 34.24
CA HIS A 5 15.65 15.75 35.68
C HIS A 5 14.48 16.40 36.42
N ILE A 6 13.77 15.59 37.20
CA ILE A 6 12.75 16.09 38.14
C ILE A 6 13.45 16.40 39.47
N LEU A 7 13.31 17.65 39.88
CA LEU A 7 13.86 18.22 41.10
C LEU A 7 12.92 17.93 42.28
N CYS A 8 13.37 17.14 43.23
CA CYS A 8 12.66 16.93 44.50
C CYS A 8 12.94 18.10 45.46
N ILE A 9 11.91 18.78 45.90
CA ILE A 9 11.97 19.83 46.94
C ILE A 9 11.74 19.17 48.28
N GLY A 10 12.75 19.16 49.10
CA GLY A 10 12.68 18.70 50.49
C GLY A 10 11.96 19.72 51.40
N ILE A 11 11.10 19.24 52.23
CA ILE A 11 10.44 20.01 53.29
C ILE A 11 11.03 19.65 54.63
N PHE A 12 11.35 20.67 55.34
CA PHE A 12 12.05 20.78 56.60
C PHE A 12 11.19 20.29 57.77
N LEU A 13 11.78 19.49 58.63
CA LEU A 13 11.16 18.89 59.82
C LEU A 13 11.35 19.79 61.06
N LEU A 14 10.27 20.27 61.66
CA LEU A 14 10.28 20.87 62.97
C LEU A 14 9.82 19.87 64.00
N CYS A 15 10.73 19.48 64.90
CA CYS A 15 10.41 18.67 66.07
C CYS A 15 9.82 19.51 67.18
N ILE A 16 8.61 19.17 67.63
CA ILE A 16 8.10 19.62 68.92
C ILE A 16 7.80 18.37 69.76
N THR A 17 8.52 18.19 70.84
CA THR A 17 8.28 17.14 71.85
C THR A 17 7.11 17.52 72.72
N GLY A 18 6.01 16.79 72.59
CA GLY A 18 4.88 16.83 73.49
C GLY A 18 4.47 15.43 73.86
N CYS A 19 4.70 15.04 75.10
CA CYS A 19 4.28 13.79 75.68
C CYS A 19 2.75 13.81 75.95
N SER A 20 1.97 12.90 75.34
CA SER A 20 0.69 12.47 75.80
C SER A 20 0.14 11.28 75.01
N LYS A 21 -0.25 10.24 75.71
CA LYS A 21 -1.10 9.09 75.34
C LYS A 21 -0.99 8.59 73.88
N GLU A 22 -0.75 7.34 73.74
CA GLU A 22 -0.95 6.53 72.52
C GLU A 22 -2.43 6.59 72.09
N ASP A 23 -2.87 7.72 71.54
CA ASP A 23 -4.01 7.73 70.67
C ASP A 23 -3.48 7.11 69.36
N SER A 24 -3.87 5.86 69.10
CA SER A 24 -3.62 5.22 67.80
C SER A 24 -4.18 6.16 66.75
N ILE A 25 -3.25 6.87 66.05
CA ILE A 25 -3.65 7.69 64.89
C ILE A 25 -4.39 6.76 63.93
N PRO A 26 -5.64 7.01 63.60
CA PRO A 26 -6.35 6.17 62.63
C PRO A 26 -5.50 6.12 61.37
N GLN A 27 -5.06 4.93 61.00
CA GLN A 27 -4.24 4.76 59.83
C GLN A 27 -5.11 5.11 58.62
N GLU A 28 -4.81 6.20 57.97
CA GLU A 28 -5.55 6.74 56.82
C GLU A 28 -5.61 5.69 55.70
N LEU A 29 -6.77 5.61 55.02
CA LEU A 29 -6.92 4.81 53.83
C LEU A 29 -6.00 5.36 52.75
N LYS A 30 -4.88 4.69 52.47
CA LYS A 30 -3.85 5.17 51.55
C LYS A 30 -3.35 4.06 50.64
N VAL A 31 -3.37 4.33 49.36
CA VAL A 31 -2.76 3.47 48.35
C VAL A 31 -1.24 3.61 48.44
N ILE A 32 -0.52 2.49 48.52
CA ILE A 32 0.93 2.41 48.64
C ILE A 32 1.58 2.11 47.28
N GLU A 33 1.03 1.13 46.55
CA GLU A 33 1.56 0.65 45.32
C GLU A 33 0.44 0.20 44.37
N THR A 34 0.62 0.43 43.08
CA THR A 34 -0.34 0.01 42.05
C THR A 34 0.36 -0.58 40.83
N HIS A 35 -0.18 -1.70 40.34
CA HIS A 35 0.01 -2.19 38.96
C HIS A 35 -1.32 -1.94 38.25
N ALA A 36 -1.46 -0.76 37.61
CA ALA A 36 -2.73 -0.23 37.09
C ALA A 36 -2.73 0.07 35.59
N ASP A 37 -1.60 -0.13 34.91
CA ASP A 37 -1.44 0.06 33.48
C ASP A 37 -1.27 -1.29 32.78
N PHE A 38 -2.13 -1.53 31.79
CA PHE A 38 -2.18 -2.79 31.05
C PHE A 38 -2.06 -2.55 29.54
N ASP A 39 -1.44 -3.50 28.86
CA ASP A 39 -1.54 -3.61 27.41
C ASP A 39 -2.93 -4.13 26.99
N CYS A 40 -3.14 -4.31 25.68
CA CYS A 40 -4.42 -4.79 25.16
C CYS A 40 -4.74 -6.23 25.56
N PHE A 41 -3.75 -7.04 25.96
CA PHE A 41 -3.98 -8.44 26.34
C PHE A 41 -4.64 -8.59 27.71
N GLY A 42 -4.62 -7.55 28.52
CA GLY A 42 -5.12 -7.59 29.89
C GLY A 42 -4.18 -8.34 30.84
N GLY A 43 -4.76 -9.13 31.75
CA GLY A 43 -3.97 -9.90 32.72
C GLY A 43 -4.29 -9.58 34.16
N THR A 44 -3.33 -9.79 35.07
CA THR A 44 -3.52 -9.55 36.50
C THR A 44 -2.63 -8.43 37.00
N GLY A 45 -3.20 -7.58 37.87
CA GLY A 45 -2.49 -6.51 38.57
C GLY A 45 -2.84 -6.48 40.04
N THR A 46 -2.22 -5.58 40.79
CA THR A 46 -2.48 -5.42 42.22
C THR A 46 -2.52 -3.96 42.62
N ILE A 47 -3.33 -3.68 43.63
CA ILE A 47 -3.31 -2.42 44.38
C ILE A 47 -3.05 -2.75 45.84
N GLN A 48 -1.97 -2.25 46.37
CA GLN A 48 -1.66 -2.36 47.82
C GLN A 48 -2.04 -1.07 48.53
N PHE A 49 -2.70 -1.20 49.66
CA PHE A 49 -3.13 -0.05 50.46
C PHE A 49 -2.95 -0.30 51.94
N THR A 50 -3.04 0.75 52.74
CA THR A 50 -3.15 0.68 54.22
C THR A 50 -4.49 1.20 54.66
N SER A 51 -5.06 0.57 55.68
CA SER A 51 -6.26 1.03 56.36
C SER A 51 -6.32 0.49 57.77
N SER A 52 -6.84 1.25 58.72
CA SER A 52 -7.11 0.81 60.08
C SER A 52 -8.49 0.16 60.24
N SER A 53 -9.34 0.25 59.22
CA SER A 53 -10.70 -0.28 59.20
C SER A 53 -10.89 -1.24 58.02
N PRO A 54 -11.83 -2.19 58.10
CA PRO A 54 -12.17 -3.04 56.95
C PRO A 54 -12.54 -2.21 55.74
N ALA A 55 -11.99 -2.57 54.60
CA ALA A 55 -12.27 -1.91 53.32
C ALA A 55 -13.12 -2.81 52.40
N THR A 56 -13.84 -2.19 51.51
CA THR A 56 -14.50 -2.82 50.34
C THR A 56 -13.92 -2.30 49.07
N VAL A 57 -13.96 -3.11 48.01
CA VAL A 57 -13.47 -2.75 46.69
C VAL A 57 -14.55 -2.95 45.64
N THR A 58 -14.65 -2.01 44.71
CA THR A 58 -15.55 -2.12 43.56
C THR A 58 -14.90 -1.50 42.34
N SER A 59 -15.28 -1.98 41.16
CA SER A 59 -14.91 -1.37 39.88
C SER A 59 -16.15 -0.82 39.19
N ASN A 60 -16.02 0.28 38.46
CA ASN A 60 -17.12 0.83 37.66
C ASN A 60 -17.27 0.13 36.29
N GLU A 61 -16.35 -0.77 35.95
CA GLU A 61 -16.33 -1.43 34.63
C GLU A 61 -16.28 -2.95 34.79
N ASN A 62 -17.07 -3.68 34.01
CA ASN A 62 -17.16 -5.14 34.05
C ASN A 62 -15.89 -5.86 33.58
N TRP A 63 -15.12 -5.23 32.69
CA TRP A 63 -13.86 -5.78 32.18
C TRP A 63 -12.70 -5.68 33.19
N CYS A 64 -12.86 -4.92 34.24
CA CYS A 64 -11.92 -4.78 35.37
C CYS A 64 -12.53 -5.45 36.59
N LYS A 65 -12.34 -6.75 36.77
CA LYS A 65 -12.79 -7.50 37.92
C LYS A 65 -11.85 -7.29 39.10
N VAL A 66 -12.40 -7.15 40.26
CA VAL A 66 -11.63 -6.88 41.48
C VAL A 66 -11.96 -7.87 42.58
N SER A 67 -10.97 -8.28 43.32
CA SER A 67 -11.11 -9.06 44.55
C SER A 67 -10.19 -8.52 45.64
N LEU A 68 -10.61 -8.66 46.91
CA LEU A 68 -9.87 -8.14 48.05
C LEU A 68 -9.44 -9.25 48.99
N ALA A 69 -8.16 -9.28 49.32
CA ALA A 69 -7.60 -10.17 50.33
C ALA A 69 -6.67 -9.37 51.26
N GLY A 70 -7.13 -9.15 52.49
CA GLY A 70 -6.43 -8.25 53.44
C GLY A 70 -6.34 -6.81 52.87
N ASN A 71 -5.13 -6.30 52.72
CA ASN A 71 -4.84 -4.98 52.15
C ASN A 71 -4.35 -5.01 50.70
N ILE A 72 -4.63 -6.09 49.98
CA ILE A 72 -4.25 -6.27 48.58
C ILE A 72 -5.52 -6.48 47.75
N VAL A 73 -5.75 -5.60 46.80
CA VAL A 73 -6.72 -5.80 45.73
C VAL A 73 -6.03 -6.52 44.59
N THR A 74 -6.62 -7.59 44.12
CA THR A 74 -6.23 -8.24 42.85
C THR A 74 -7.15 -7.74 41.75
N LEU A 75 -6.55 -7.32 40.67
CA LEU A 75 -7.20 -6.91 39.42
C LEU A 75 -7.13 -8.07 38.41
N GLU A 76 -8.25 -8.40 37.78
CA GLU A 76 -8.34 -9.30 36.64
C GLU A 76 -8.90 -8.48 35.46
N ILE A 77 -8.06 -8.21 34.50
CA ILE A 77 -8.36 -7.34 33.35
C ILE A 77 -8.60 -8.18 32.11
N GLU A 78 -9.79 -8.06 31.53
CA GLU A 78 -10.15 -8.75 30.29
C GLU A 78 -9.44 -8.11 29.08
N PRO A 79 -9.11 -8.86 28.00
CA PRO A 79 -8.50 -8.30 26.78
C PRO A 79 -9.35 -7.15 26.19
N ASN A 80 -8.67 -6.14 25.69
CA ASN A 80 -9.29 -5.02 24.97
C ASN A 80 -9.10 -5.22 23.47
N LEU A 81 -10.13 -5.72 22.78
CA LEU A 81 -10.12 -5.94 21.34
C LEU A 81 -10.46 -4.69 20.51
N SER A 82 -10.69 -3.54 21.20
CA SER A 82 -10.92 -2.26 20.53
C SER A 82 -9.60 -1.56 20.21
N ILE A 83 -9.58 -0.79 19.12
CA ILE A 83 -8.45 0.10 18.80
C ILE A 83 -8.26 1.23 19.82
N ASN A 84 -9.30 1.54 20.60
CA ASN A 84 -9.26 2.61 21.58
C ASN A 84 -8.79 2.09 22.94
N SER A 85 -7.95 2.84 23.61
CA SER A 85 -7.65 2.65 25.02
C SER A 85 -8.92 2.85 25.87
N ARG A 86 -8.97 2.19 27.03
CA ARG A 86 -10.07 2.29 27.98
C ARG A 86 -9.58 2.47 29.40
N THR A 87 -10.41 3.04 30.26
CA THR A 87 -10.09 3.32 31.65
C THR A 87 -11.23 2.83 32.54
N ALA A 88 -10.87 2.15 33.63
CA ALA A 88 -11.77 1.83 34.74
C ALA A 88 -11.35 2.59 36.00
N ILE A 89 -12.26 2.74 36.94
CA ILE A 89 -11.97 3.29 38.25
C ILE A 89 -12.28 2.23 39.30
N VAL A 90 -11.27 1.89 40.07
CA VAL A 90 -11.41 1.02 41.25
C VAL A 90 -11.55 1.88 42.48
N TYR A 91 -12.66 1.70 43.16
CA TYR A 91 -12.98 2.41 44.43
C TYR A 91 -12.59 1.52 45.59
N LEU A 92 -11.87 2.10 46.55
CA LEU A 92 -11.59 1.54 47.88
C LEU A 92 -12.35 2.36 48.88
N LYS A 93 -13.18 1.72 49.71
CA LYS A 93 -14.03 2.39 50.62
C LYS A 93 -14.02 1.71 51.99
N THR A 94 -13.87 2.49 53.05
CA THR A 94 -14.14 2.14 54.47
C THR A 94 -15.43 2.84 54.93
N GLU A 95 -15.82 2.69 56.16
CA GLU A 95 -17.01 3.40 56.72
C GLU A 95 -16.87 4.93 56.64
N THR A 96 -15.65 5.46 56.73
CA THR A 96 -15.40 6.91 56.88
C THR A 96 -14.56 7.51 55.75
N GLN A 97 -13.90 6.70 54.92
CA GLN A 97 -12.99 7.17 53.90
C GLN A 97 -13.21 6.44 52.58
N GLU A 98 -12.95 7.15 51.51
CA GLU A 98 -12.98 6.60 50.13
C GLU A 98 -11.79 7.12 49.34
N THR A 99 -11.18 6.26 48.54
CA THR A 99 -10.15 6.61 47.58
C THR A 99 -10.40 5.83 46.29
N PHE A 100 -9.75 6.25 45.19
CA PHE A 100 -9.90 5.58 43.92
C PHE A 100 -8.55 5.43 43.21
N VAL A 101 -8.46 4.42 42.35
CA VAL A 101 -7.32 4.16 41.51
C VAL A 101 -7.81 4.02 40.05
N PRO A 102 -7.35 4.88 39.14
CA PRO A 102 -7.62 4.69 37.72
C PRO A 102 -6.81 3.52 37.20
N ILE A 103 -7.45 2.66 36.43
CA ILE A 103 -6.85 1.53 35.72
C ILE A 103 -6.89 1.85 34.25
N SER A 104 -5.74 1.90 33.58
CA SER A 104 -5.64 2.15 32.14
C SER A 104 -5.32 0.89 31.36
N GLN A 105 -5.93 0.73 30.21
CA GLN A 105 -5.65 -0.36 29.29
C GLN A 105 -5.55 0.16 27.86
N LEU A 106 -4.46 -0.19 27.18
CA LEU A 106 -4.24 0.15 25.78
C LEU A 106 -5.23 -0.55 24.87
N GLY A 107 -5.46 0.01 23.70
CA GLY A 107 -6.23 -0.61 22.62
C GLY A 107 -5.39 -1.62 21.83
N ASP A 108 -6.08 -2.50 21.12
CA ASP A 108 -5.49 -3.43 20.16
C ASP A 108 -5.30 -2.72 18.83
N ILE A 109 -4.05 -2.47 18.41
CA ILE A 109 -3.71 -1.67 17.25
C ILE A 109 -2.98 -2.48 16.19
N LEU A 110 -3.35 -2.21 14.93
CA LEU A 110 -2.54 -2.46 13.76
C LEU A 110 -2.55 -1.20 12.90
N TYR A 111 -1.47 -0.43 12.97
CA TYR A 111 -1.22 0.70 12.09
C TYR A 111 -0.25 0.30 10.99
N HIS A 112 -0.53 0.65 9.73
CA HIS A 112 0.30 0.31 8.60
C HIS A 112 0.11 1.28 7.43
N ASP A 113 1.10 1.30 6.53
CA ASP A 113 1.05 1.99 5.24
C ASP A 113 1.07 1.03 4.03
N PHE A 114 0.79 -0.26 4.27
CA PHE A 114 0.70 -1.27 3.21
C PHE A 114 -0.32 -0.88 2.14
N GLN A 115 0.05 -1.08 0.89
CA GLN A 115 -0.79 -0.89 -0.28
C GLN A 115 -0.45 -1.91 -1.37
N ASN A 116 -1.34 -2.07 -2.33
CA ASN A 116 -1.05 -2.88 -3.51
C ASN A 116 0.11 -2.27 -4.30
N VAL A 117 1.01 -3.12 -4.78
CA VAL A 117 2.25 -2.70 -5.42
C VAL A 117 2.43 -3.38 -6.76
N SER A 118 2.93 -2.62 -7.72
CA SER A 118 3.41 -3.15 -9.00
C SER A 118 4.92 -2.95 -9.12
N PHE A 119 5.64 -4.07 -9.25
CA PHE A 119 7.07 -4.05 -9.58
C PHE A 119 7.28 -4.03 -11.09
N SER A 120 8.37 -3.40 -11.54
CA SER A 120 8.84 -3.55 -12.91
C SER A 120 9.41 -4.94 -13.16
N GLY A 121 9.71 -5.27 -14.43
CA GLY A 121 10.38 -6.52 -14.79
C GLY A 121 11.73 -6.73 -14.09
N GLU A 122 12.45 -5.66 -13.78
CA GLU A 122 13.74 -5.72 -13.08
C GLU A 122 13.61 -6.15 -11.60
N GLY A 123 12.39 -6.20 -11.08
CA GLY A 123 12.15 -6.41 -9.66
C GLY A 123 12.33 -5.12 -8.88
N GLY A 124 12.84 -5.24 -7.67
CA GLY A 124 13.11 -4.09 -6.82
C GLY A 124 12.77 -4.36 -5.37
N GLU A 125 12.83 -3.31 -4.59
CA GLU A 125 12.61 -3.33 -3.15
C GLU A 125 11.67 -2.20 -2.76
N MET A 126 10.75 -2.49 -1.84
CA MET A 126 9.85 -1.52 -1.26
C MET A 126 9.80 -1.68 0.24
N THR A 127 9.63 -0.56 0.92
CA THR A 127 9.60 -0.50 2.37
C THR A 127 8.25 0.01 2.84
N PHE A 128 7.70 -0.64 3.85
CA PHE A 128 6.45 -0.28 4.53
C PHE A 128 6.70 -0.17 6.02
N HIS A 129 5.80 0.54 6.70
CA HIS A 129 5.81 0.65 8.15
C HIS A 129 4.61 -0.08 8.73
N VAL A 130 4.85 -0.82 9.81
CA VAL A 130 3.81 -1.51 10.56
C VAL A 130 4.06 -1.36 12.05
N LYS A 131 3.00 -1.02 12.78
CA LYS A 131 3.03 -0.97 14.25
C LYS A 131 1.86 -1.73 14.80
N SER A 132 2.14 -2.73 15.64
CA SER A 132 1.11 -3.60 16.22
C SER A 132 1.48 -4.00 17.65
N ASN A 133 0.46 -4.30 18.46
CA ASN A 133 0.63 -4.95 19.77
C ASN A 133 0.93 -6.45 19.64
N HIS A 134 0.68 -7.03 18.46
CA HIS A 134 0.90 -8.44 18.16
C HIS A 134 2.07 -8.64 17.21
N ASN A 135 2.59 -9.85 17.18
CA ASN A 135 3.54 -10.24 16.14
C ASN A 135 2.84 -10.18 14.77
N VAL A 136 3.51 -9.54 13.81
CA VAL A 136 3.04 -9.49 12.43
C VAL A 136 3.47 -10.76 11.70
N ILE A 137 2.52 -11.42 11.03
CA ILE A 137 2.73 -12.67 10.30
C ILE A 137 2.34 -12.46 8.84
N PHE A 138 3.18 -12.93 7.93
CA PHE A 138 2.94 -12.88 6.49
C PHE A 138 2.63 -14.29 5.98
N GLU A 139 1.41 -14.50 5.50
CA GLU A 139 0.94 -15.78 4.94
C GLU A 139 0.77 -15.68 3.43
N ASN A 140 0.77 -16.84 2.76
CA ASN A 140 0.61 -16.96 1.30
C ASN A 140 1.71 -16.26 0.48
N VAL A 141 2.91 -16.13 1.03
CA VAL A 141 4.05 -15.54 0.33
C VAL A 141 4.59 -16.51 -0.71
N ASP A 142 4.59 -16.13 -1.97
CA ASP A 142 5.30 -16.87 -3.02
C ASP A 142 6.81 -16.58 -2.93
N THR A 143 7.48 -17.41 -2.12
CA THR A 143 8.92 -17.27 -1.85
C THR A 143 9.81 -17.56 -3.06
N SER A 144 9.26 -17.98 -4.20
CA SER A 144 10.02 -18.15 -5.44
C SER A 144 10.48 -16.80 -6.01
N TRP A 145 9.79 -15.71 -5.66
CA TRP A 145 10.10 -14.38 -6.18
C TRP A 145 9.94 -13.22 -5.18
N ILE A 146 9.26 -13.42 -4.05
CA ILE A 146 9.09 -12.41 -2.99
C ILE A 146 9.89 -12.85 -1.77
N THR A 147 10.67 -11.93 -1.23
CA THR A 147 11.30 -12.05 0.09
C THR A 147 10.78 -10.92 0.96
N ILE A 148 10.36 -11.25 2.18
CA ILE A 148 9.90 -10.29 3.18
C ILE A 148 10.84 -10.36 4.38
N THR A 149 11.31 -9.22 4.82
CA THR A 149 12.06 -9.06 6.07
C THR A 149 11.40 -7.97 6.90
N GLN A 150 11.40 -8.17 8.22
CA GLN A 150 10.91 -7.16 9.16
C GLN A 150 11.99 -6.87 10.19
N GLU A 151 12.28 -5.61 10.39
CA GLU A 151 13.16 -5.08 11.43
C GLU A 151 12.39 -4.01 12.20
N GLU A 152 12.03 -4.31 13.45
CA GLU A 152 11.16 -3.48 14.28
C GLU A 152 9.83 -3.14 13.56
N ASP A 153 9.57 -1.85 13.33
CA ASP A 153 8.37 -1.34 12.67
C ASP A 153 8.51 -1.25 11.13
N VAL A 154 9.64 -1.69 10.56
CA VAL A 154 9.94 -1.58 9.13
C VAL A 154 9.87 -2.94 8.46
N VAL A 155 9.03 -3.04 7.43
CA VAL A 155 8.88 -4.22 6.58
C VAL A 155 9.46 -3.93 5.21
N THR A 156 10.44 -4.70 4.80
CA THR A 156 11.06 -4.62 3.48
C THR A 156 10.59 -5.80 2.63
N ILE A 157 10.03 -5.51 1.46
CA ILE A 157 9.55 -6.49 0.50
C ILE A 157 10.38 -6.36 -0.77
N LYS A 158 11.03 -7.46 -1.15
CA LYS A 158 11.90 -7.53 -2.31
C LYS A 158 11.38 -8.53 -3.34
N ALA A 159 11.27 -8.09 -4.60
CA ALA A 159 10.92 -8.94 -5.73
C ALA A 159 12.16 -9.21 -6.59
N THR A 160 12.34 -10.48 -6.97
CA THR A 160 13.40 -10.87 -7.93
C THR A 160 13.04 -10.42 -9.35
N PRO A 161 13.99 -10.31 -10.30
CA PRO A 161 13.69 -10.03 -11.70
C PRO A 161 12.73 -11.05 -12.33
N LEU A 162 11.87 -10.58 -13.21
CA LEU A 162 10.98 -11.38 -14.05
C LEU A 162 11.46 -11.25 -15.50
N THR A 163 11.85 -12.36 -16.12
CA THR A 163 12.39 -12.35 -17.49
C THR A 163 11.32 -11.92 -18.50
N ARG A 164 10.08 -12.36 -18.33
CA ARG A 164 8.94 -12.04 -19.18
C ARG A 164 7.63 -12.37 -18.49
N GLY A 165 6.59 -11.64 -18.86
CA GLY A 165 5.21 -11.95 -18.50
C GLY A 165 4.70 -11.17 -17.29
N LEU A 166 3.75 -11.77 -16.63
CA LEU A 166 3.09 -11.25 -15.44
C LEU A 166 3.16 -12.29 -14.34
N ARG A 167 3.40 -11.87 -13.13
CA ARG A 167 3.14 -12.67 -11.93
C ARG A 167 2.49 -11.82 -10.85
N GLU A 168 1.70 -12.46 -10.01
CA GLU A 168 0.93 -11.81 -8.97
C GLU A 168 0.90 -12.71 -7.74
N ASN A 169 0.97 -12.11 -6.57
CA ASN A 169 0.81 -12.81 -5.31
C ASN A 169 0.04 -11.94 -4.33
N THR A 170 -1.03 -12.47 -3.77
CA THR A 170 -1.78 -11.83 -2.69
C THR A 170 -1.33 -12.39 -1.36
N ILE A 171 -0.68 -11.57 -0.58
CA ILE A 171 -0.16 -11.88 0.75
C ILE A 171 -1.19 -11.48 1.78
N LEU A 172 -1.38 -12.33 2.77
CA LEU A 172 -2.20 -12.08 3.92
C LEU A 172 -1.31 -11.67 5.10
N ILE A 173 -1.50 -10.46 5.59
CA ILE A 173 -0.79 -9.91 6.74
C ILE A 173 -1.70 -10.00 7.94
N LYS A 174 -1.26 -10.67 9.00
CA LYS A 174 -2.01 -10.87 10.23
C LYS A 174 -1.28 -10.32 11.44
N ALA A 175 -2.05 -9.76 12.36
CA ALA A 175 -1.57 -9.34 13.68
C ALA A 175 -2.72 -9.47 14.68
N GLY A 176 -2.69 -10.49 15.54
CA GLY A 176 -3.83 -10.87 16.38
C GLY A 176 -5.06 -11.22 15.54
N GLU A 177 -6.17 -10.54 15.80
CA GLU A 177 -7.42 -10.69 15.04
C GLU A 177 -7.46 -9.80 13.78
N HIS A 178 -6.49 -8.90 13.62
CA HIS A 178 -6.40 -8.03 12.45
C HIS A 178 -5.86 -8.79 11.25
N GLN A 179 -6.45 -8.51 10.07
CA GLN A 179 -6.07 -9.15 8.82
C GLN A 179 -6.17 -8.19 7.65
N ILE A 180 -5.13 -8.15 6.81
CA ILE A 180 -5.04 -7.31 5.62
C ILE A 180 -4.56 -8.17 4.46
N ALA A 181 -5.18 -8.01 3.29
CA ALA A 181 -4.73 -8.63 2.05
C ALA A 181 -4.07 -7.58 1.15
N ILE A 182 -2.84 -7.83 0.73
CA ILE A 182 -2.07 -6.95 -0.15
C ILE A 182 -1.64 -7.75 -1.37
N THR A 183 -1.89 -7.18 -2.55
CA THR A 183 -1.52 -7.78 -3.82
C THR A 183 -0.25 -7.14 -4.37
N PHE A 184 0.74 -7.98 -4.62
CA PHE A 184 1.96 -7.63 -5.33
C PHE A 184 1.88 -8.17 -6.74
N LYS A 185 2.11 -7.29 -7.71
CA LYS A 185 2.08 -7.60 -9.13
C LYS A 185 3.42 -7.24 -9.75
N GLN A 186 3.92 -8.08 -10.63
CA GLN A 186 5.12 -7.78 -11.41
C GLN A 186 4.87 -8.06 -12.87
N VAL A 187 5.28 -7.13 -13.72
CA VAL A 187 5.08 -7.22 -15.16
C VAL A 187 6.38 -6.92 -15.87
N ASN A 188 6.74 -7.79 -16.80
CA ASN A 188 7.75 -7.51 -17.78
C ASN A 188 7.15 -7.62 -19.18
N ILE A 189 6.97 -6.47 -19.83
CA ILE A 189 6.40 -6.38 -21.18
C ILE A 189 7.45 -6.51 -22.29
N THR A 190 8.74 -6.64 -21.94
CA THR A 190 9.82 -6.70 -22.94
C THR A 190 9.84 -8.02 -23.69
N GLY A 191 10.35 -8.01 -24.90
CA GLY A 191 10.55 -9.18 -25.75
C GLY A 191 9.80 -9.12 -27.07
N LEU A 192 9.74 -10.26 -27.73
CA LEU A 192 9.17 -10.42 -29.06
C LEU A 192 7.69 -10.83 -28.98
N TYR A 193 6.86 -10.17 -29.78
CA TYR A 193 5.42 -10.41 -29.89
C TYR A 193 5.02 -10.68 -31.33
N ASP A 194 4.06 -11.58 -31.52
CA ASP A 194 3.27 -11.65 -32.76
C ASP A 194 2.19 -10.56 -32.71
N CYS A 195 2.08 -9.78 -33.77
CA CYS A 195 1.13 -8.71 -33.91
C CYS A 195 -0.05 -9.12 -34.78
N PHE A 196 -1.25 -8.97 -34.24
CA PHE A 196 -2.50 -9.28 -34.92
C PHE A 196 -3.38 -8.04 -35.02
N ILE A 197 -4.17 -7.97 -36.07
CA ILE A 197 -5.22 -6.97 -36.28
C ILE A 197 -6.59 -7.64 -36.40
N ASN A 198 -7.64 -6.84 -36.54
CA ASN A 198 -9.03 -7.33 -36.65
C ASN A 198 -9.41 -8.24 -35.47
N GLY A 199 -9.06 -7.85 -34.24
CA GLY A 199 -9.39 -8.61 -33.04
C GLY A 199 -8.65 -9.94 -32.90
N GLY A 200 -7.43 -10.03 -33.40
CA GLY A 200 -6.58 -11.23 -33.28
C GLY A 200 -6.71 -12.21 -34.44
N THR A 201 -7.48 -11.90 -35.50
CA THR A 201 -7.76 -12.83 -36.61
C THR A 201 -6.74 -12.78 -37.74
N THR A 202 -6.02 -11.68 -37.91
CA THR A 202 -5.08 -11.46 -39.02
C THR A 202 -3.70 -11.13 -38.49
N ASN A 203 -2.72 -11.99 -38.78
CA ASN A 203 -1.32 -11.70 -38.46
C ASN A 203 -0.82 -10.49 -39.25
N TYR A 204 -0.18 -9.55 -38.57
CA TYR A 204 0.31 -8.29 -39.15
C TYR A 204 1.84 -8.16 -39.08
N GLY A 205 2.53 -9.17 -38.64
CA GLY A 205 3.98 -9.17 -38.44
C GLY A 205 4.34 -9.41 -36.96
N THR A 206 5.50 -8.95 -36.61
CA THR A 206 6.00 -9.04 -35.23
C THR A 206 6.41 -7.67 -34.70
N CYS A 207 6.58 -7.55 -33.40
CA CYS A 207 7.28 -6.41 -32.83
C CYS A 207 8.13 -6.83 -31.64
N THR A 208 9.25 -6.13 -31.45
CA THR A 208 10.08 -6.26 -30.25
C THR A 208 9.83 -5.05 -29.35
N ILE A 209 9.62 -5.31 -28.05
CA ILE A 209 9.50 -4.29 -27.02
C ILE A 209 10.76 -4.28 -26.18
N GLU A 210 11.43 -3.13 -26.10
CA GLU A 210 12.65 -2.93 -25.35
C GLU A 210 12.53 -1.74 -24.39
N PRO A 211 13.19 -1.74 -23.23
CA PRO A 211 13.23 -0.59 -22.34
C PRO A 211 13.97 0.58 -22.99
N THR A 212 13.66 1.80 -22.57
CA THR A 212 14.43 2.99 -22.91
C THR A 212 15.13 3.55 -21.67
N GLU A 213 15.92 4.60 -21.81
CA GLU A 213 16.52 5.31 -20.67
C GLU A 213 15.48 6.06 -19.80
N LYS A 214 14.26 6.24 -20.31
CA LYS A 214 13.16 6.89 -19.58
C LYS A 214 12.35 5.84 -18.86
N GLU A 215 12.11 6.09 -17.59
CA GLU A 215 11.23 5.26 -16.76
C GLU A 215 9.85 5.11 -17.41
N ASN A 216 9.31 3.89 -17.37
CA ASN A 216 7.99 3.54 -17.91
C ASN A 216 7.80 3.77 -19.43
N VAL A 217 8.84 4.13 -20.16
CA VAL A 217 8.81 4.30 -21.61
C VAL A 217 9.57 3.15 -22.26
N TYR A 218 8.94 2.49 -23.21
CA TYR A 218 9.51 1.38 -23.97
C TYR A 218 9.48 1.71 -25.45
N ARG A 219 10.42 1.13 -26.20
CA ARG A 219 10.49 1.21 -27.65
C ARG A 219 9.89 -0.03 -28.27
N VAL A 220 8.96 0.16 -29.18
CA VAL A 220 8.44 -0.88 -30.06
C VAL A 220 9.15 -0.79 -31.41
N THR A 221 9.72 -1.90 -31.85
CA THR A 221 10.29 -2.02 -33.17
C THR A 221 9.47 -3.03 -33.97
N PRO A 222 8.57 -2.59 -34.86
CA PRO A 222 7.80 -3.47 -35.74
C PRO A 222 8.69 -4.14 -36.78
N GLU A 223 8.33 -5.34 -37.21
CA GLU A 223 8.98 -6.07 -38.29
C GLU A 223 7.93 -6.81 -39.14
N GLY A 224 8.00 -6.62 -40.46
CA GLY A 224 7.05 -7.20 -41.40
C GLY A 224 5.70 -6.51 -41.42
N SER A 225 5.59 -5.30 -40.86
CA SER A 225 4.41 -4.44 -40.89
C SER A 225 4.39 -3.58 -42.16
N ALA A 226 3.33 -2.80 -42.33
CA ALA A 226 3.23 -1.86 -43.48
C ALA A 226 4.27 -0.72 -43.40
N PHE A 227 4.78 -0.43 -42.20
CA PHE A 227 5.80 0.59 -41.94
C PHE A 227 6.62 0.21 -40.72
N ASP A 228 7.83 -0.32 -40.95
CA ASP A 228 8.69 -0.85 -39.88
C ASP A 228 9.53 0.24 -39.20
N ALA A 229 8.88 1.29 -38.74
CA ALA A 229 9.53 2.36 -37.98
C ALA A 229 9.24 2.24 -36.48
N PRO A 230 10.28 2.38 -35.63
CA PRO A 230 10.09 2.28 -34.18
C PRO A 230 9.28 3.46 -33.63
N TYR A 231 8.48 3.17 -32.60
CA TYR A 231 7.73 4.15 -31.82
C TYR A 231 7.79 3.84 -30.33
N ASN A 232 7.41 4.79 -29.51
CA ASN A 232 7.41 4.63 -28.06
C ASN A 232 6.03 4.28 -27.54
N ILE A 233 6.03 3.45 -26.49
CA ILE A 233 4.86 3.13 -25.70
C ILE A 233 5.15 3.47 -24.24
N ILE A 234 4.10 3.68 -23.47
CA ILE A 234 4.18 3.98 -22.05
C ILE A 234 3.48 2.86 -21.28
N TYR A 235 4.16 2.27 -20.29
CA TYR A 235 3.55 1.33 -19.36
C TYR A 235 3.41 1.97 -18.00
N ASN A 236 2.19 2.12 -17.51
CA ASN A 236 1.90 2.72 -16.22
C ASN A 236 0.70 2.04 -15.55
N ASN A 237 0.82 1.70 -14.26
CA ASN A 237 -0.27 1.14 -13.46
C ASN A 237 -1.01 -0.05 -14.10
N GLY A 238 -0.26 -0.98 -14.74
CA GLY A 238 -0.84 -2.17 -15.36
C GLY A 238 -1.40 -1.95 -16.76
N LYS A 239 -1.34 -0.73 -17.28
CA LYS A 239 -1.82 -0.36 -18.63
C LYS A 239 -0.67 0.02 -19.54
N LEU A 240 -0.75 -0.41 -20.77
CA LEU A 240 0.16 -0.04 -21.83
C LEU A 240 -0.54 0.91 -22.79
N SER A 241 0.09 2.03 -23.09
CA SER A 241 -0.47 3.08 -23.96
C SER A 241 0.43 3.34 -25.16
N ILE A 242 -0.15 3.44 -26.34
CA ILE A 242 0.51 3.96 -27.56
C ILE A 242 0.10 5.43 -27.71
N PRO A 243 0.94 6.42 -27.34
CA PRO A 243 0.65 7.84 -27.56
C PRO A 243 0.68 8.17 -29.05
N PHE A 244 -0.24 9.03 -29.51
CA PHE A 244 -0.26 9.50 -30.88
C PHE A 244 0.58 10.77 -31.09
N GLY A 245 0.68 11.21 -32.35
CA GLY A 245 1.48 12.38 -32.74
C GLY A 245 2.99 12.12 -32.75
N GLN A 246 3.42 10.88 -32.68
CA GLN A 246 4.84 10.52 -32.77
C GLN A 246 5.32 10.60 -34.23
N TYR A 247 6.43 11.31 -34.46
CA TYR A 247 7.12 11.32 -35.74
C TYR A 247 7.90 10.03 -35.91
N LEU A 248 7.64 9.31 -36.99
CA LEU A 248 8.23 7.97 -37.25
C LEU A 248 9.30 7.99 -38.33
N GLY A 249 9.49 9.09 -39.01
CA GLY A 249 10.45 9.18 -40.13
C GLY A 249 9.78 9.65 -41.41
N LYS A 250 10.48 9.47 -42.54
CA LYS A 250 9.98 9.81 -43.86
C LYS A 250 9.67 8.55 -44.66
N HIS A 251 8.59 8.62 -45.41
CA HIS A 251 8.24 7.56 -46.36
C HIS A 251 9.04 7.73 -47.68
N GLU A 252 9.43 6.62 -48.29
CA GLU A 252 10.16 6.61 -49.55
C GLU A 252 11.39 7.55 -49.61
N GLY A 253 12.26 7.48 -48.59
CA GLY A 253 13.53 8.19 -48.48
C GLY A 253 13.42 9.68 -48.10
N ASN A 254 12.66 10.48 -48.76
CA ASN A 254 12.66 11.94 -48.53
C ASN A 254 11.30 12.60 -48.32
N GLN A 255 10.17 11.98 -48.62
CA GLN A 255 8.83 12.57 -48.49
C GLN A 255 7.72 11.51 -48.52
N PRO A 256 6.56 11.72 -47.92
CA PRO A 256 6.22 12.73 -46.89
C PRO A 256 6.65 12.27 -45.48
N TYR A 257 6.42 13.13 -44.48
CA TYR A 257 6.66 12.85 -43.07
C TYR A 257 5.58 11.90 -42.52
N VAL A 258 5.99 10.84 -41.81
CA VAL A 258 5.09 9.85 -41.27
C VAL A 258 4.85 10.12 -39.79
N TYR A 259 3.60 10.17 -39.39
CA TYR A 259 3.17 10.30 -37.99
C TYR A 259 2.23 9.17 -37.58
N LEU A 260 2.35 8.74 -36.34
CA LEU A 260 1.41 7.82 -35.73
C LEU A 260 0.15 8.58 -35.31
N CYS A 261 -0.97 8.30 -35.98
CA CYS A 261 -2.24 8.99 -35.76
C CYS A 261 -3.27 8.06 -35.11
N SER A 262 -4.17 8.59 -34.24
CA SER A 262 -5.38 7.88 -33.89
C SER A 262 -6.27 7.70 -35.11
N TYR A 263 -7.01 6.59 -35.12
CA TYR A 263 -7.87 6.21 -36.24
C TYR A 263 -9.18 5.63 -35.72
N ASP A 264 -10.27 6.03 -36.35
CA ASP A 264 -11.56 5.35 -36.19
C ASP A 264 -11.99 4.67 -37.51
N LYS A 265 -12.87 3.66 -37.41
CA LYS A 265 -13.32 2.87 -38.56
C LYS A 265 -14.18 3.67 -39.57
N VAL A 266 -14.59 4.90 -39.24
CA VAL A 266 -15.25 5.80 -40.21
C VAL A 266 -14.25 6.69 -40.95
N GLY A 267 -12.94 6.55 -40.73
CA GLY A 267 -11.87 7.17 -41.47
C GLY A 267 -11.39 8.52 -40.92
N ARG A 268 -11.72 8.86 -39.68
CA ARG A 268 -11.19 10.07 -39.03
C ARG A 268 -9.79 9.83 -38.47
N LEU A 269 -8.97 10.86 -38.49
CA LEU A 269 -7.59 10.86 -38.02
C LEU A 269 -7.40 11.92 -36.94
N GLY A 270 -6.60 11.57 -35.92
CA GLY A 270 -6.12 12.50 -34.92
C GLY A 270 -4.63 12.30 -34.65
N TRP A 271 -3.94 13.38 -34.33
CA TRP A 271 -2.48 13.34 -34.03
C TRP A 271 -2.14 14.13 -32.77
N ASN A 272 -3.10 14.23 -31.85
CA ASN A 272 -2.88 14.89 -30.58
C ASN A 272 -2.13 13.96 -29.64
N SER A 273 -0.99 14.41 -29.13
CA SER A 273 -0.15 13.67 -28.17
C SER A 273 -0.81 13.39 -26.81
N ASN A 274 -1.93 14.03 -26.52
CA ASN A 274 -2.73 13.76 -25.31
C ASN A 274 -3.73 12.59 -25.51
N SER A 275 -3.83 12.04 -26.72
CA SER A 275 -4.62 10.84 -26.98
C SER A 275 -3.74 9.62 -27.16
N SER A 276 -4.24 8.46 -26.74
CA SER A 276 -3.51 7.20 -26.79
C SER A 276 -4.44 6.02 -26.99
N TYR A 277 -3.91 4.94 -27.56
CA TYR A 277 -4.56 3.64 -27.65
C TYR A 277 -4.06 2.78 -26.53
N GLU A 278 -4.93 2.20 -25.70
CA GLU A 278 -4.53 1.48 -24.50
C GLU A 278 -4.74 -0.02 -24.59
N ALA A 279 -3.86 -0.78 -23.95
CA ALA A 279 -4.04 -2.21 -23.75
C ALA A 279 -3.89 -2.57 -22.27
N GLU A 280 -4.66 -3.56 -21.86
CA GLU A 280 -4.46 -4.29 -20.62
C GLU A 280 -3.58 -5.50 -20.90
N PHE A 281 -2.72 -5.82 -19.93
CA PHE A 281 -1.86 -6.97 -19.98
C PHE A 281 -2.56 -8.16 -19.30
N THR A 282 -2.78 -9.24 -20.03
CA THR A 282 -3.34 -10.49 -19.51
C THR A 282 -2.40 -11.66 -19.77
N LEU A 283 -2.57 -12.75 -19.01
CA LEU A 283 -1.92 -14.03 -19.29
C LEU A 283 -2.96 -15.00 -19.81
N GLU A 284 -2.69 -15.56 -21.00
CA GLU A 284 -3.51 -16.61 -21.61
C GLU A 284 -2.59 -17.75 -22.05
N ASN A 285 -2.76 -18.95 -21.47
CA ASN A 285 -1.92 -20.11 -21.75
C ASN A 285 -0.40 -19.81 -21.64
N ASP A 286 0.01 -19.16 -20.56
CA ASP A 286 1.39 -18.74 -20.26
C ASP A 286 1.98 -17.71 -21.25
N LYS A 287 1.16 -17.14 -22.12
CA LYS A 287 1.55 -16.04 -23.01
C LYS A 287 0.98 -14.72 -22.53
N ALA A 288 1.80 -13.70 -22.63
CA ALA A 288 1.35 -12.32 -22.45
C ALA A 288 0.49 -11.90 -23.64
N VAL A 289 -0.72 -11.45 -23.38
CA VAL A 289 -1.66 -10.93 -24.38
C VAL A 289 -1.97 -9.47 -24.07
N LEU A 290 -1.80 -8.62 -25.05
CA LEU A 290 -2.09 -7.19 -25.01
C LEU A 290 -3.22 -6.91 -26.00
N THR A 291 -4.42 -6.68 -25.51
CA THR A 291 -5.58 -6.33 -26.33
C THR A 291 -5.85 -4.84 -26.23
N PHE A 292 -5.66 -4.13 -27.31
CA PHE A 292 -5.82 -2.68 -27.36
C PHE A 292 -7.27 -2.27 -27.54
N LYS A 293 -7.65 -1.21 -26.81
CA LYS A 293 -9.02 -0.67 -26.80
C LYS A 293 -9.01 0.85 -26.68
N ASP A 294 -10.13 1.47 -27.08
CA ASP A 294 -10.38 2.88 -26.83
C ASP A 294 -10.40 3.19 -25.33
N ASN A 295 -9.73 4.25 -24.95
CA ASN A 295 -9.67 4.74 -23.56
C ASN A 295 -10.42 6.07 -23.36
N GLY A 296 -11.12 6.55 -24.39
CA GLY A 296 -11.87 7.80 -24.36
C GLY A 296 -10.98 9.07 -24.40
N SER A 297 -9.68 8.96 -24.65
CA SER A 297 -8.76 10.09 -24.68
C SER A 297 -8.92 10.98 -25.91
N TRP A 298 -9.56 10.50 -26.97
CA TRP A 298 -9.88 11.27 -28.17
C TRP A 298 -11.28 11.88 -28.04
N SER A 299 -11.36 13.11 -27.58
CA SER A 299 -12.62 13.79 -27.24
C SER A 299 -13.64 13.73 -28.37
N GLY A 300 -14.82 13.17 -28.08
CA GLY A 300 -15.93 13.04 -29.00
C GLY A 300 -15.76 12.06 -30.15
N GLN A 301 -14.68 11.25 -30.12
CA GLN A 301 -14.36 10.25 -31.13
C GLN A 301 -14.04 8.91 -30.44
N HIS A 302 -14.03 7.82 -31.23
CA HIS A 302 -13.63 6.49 -30.79
C HIS A 302 -12.28 6.13 -31.40
N ILE A 303 -11.42 5.47 -30.63
CA ILE A 303 -10.13 4.96 -31.11
C ILE A 303 -10.29 3.48 -31.41
N ASP A 304 -10.38 3.14 -32.71
CA ASP A 304 -10.40 1.74 -33.18
C ASP A 304 -9.00 1.22 -33.47
N GLY A 305 -8.01 2.11 -33.54
CA GLY A 305 -6.65 1.75 -33.86
C GLY A 305 -5.75 2.95 -34.13
N PHE A 306 -4.71 2.72 -34.92
CA PHE A 306 -3.83 3.79 -35.35
C PHE A 306 -3.60 3.75 -36.87
N TYR A 307 -3.12 4.87 -37.39
CA TYR A 307 -2.86 5.08 -38.80
C TYR A 307 -1.50 5.69 -39.00
N TYR A 308 -0.74 5.19 -39.97
CA TYR A 308 0.49 5.84 -40.42
C TYR A 308 0.15 6.97 -41.38
N GLY A 309 -0.11 8.14 -40.82
CA GLY A 309 -0.53 9.32 -41.57
C GLY A 309 0.62 10.04 -42.25
N LEU A 310 0.40 10.54 -43.47
CA LEU A 310 1.39 11.26 -44.25
C LEU A 310 1.17 12.79 -44.13
N PHE A 311 2.25 13.51 -43.81
CA PHE A 311 2.25 14.94 -43.57
C PHE A 311 3.21 15.70 -44.49
N SER A 312 2.86 16.92 -44.86
CA SER A 312 3.64 17.78 -45.76
C SER A 312 4.95 18.26 -45.12
N ASN A 313 5.04 18.34 -43.79
CA ASN A 313 6.19 18.77 -43.01
C ASN A 313 6.10 18.22 -41.59
N LEU A 314 7.10 18.47 -40.75
CA LEU A 314 7.02 18.26 -39.30
C LEU A 314 5.88 19.09 -38.71
N LEU A 315 5.12 18.52 -37.78
CA LEU A 315 3.98 19.19 -37.12
C LEU A 315 4.40 20.50 -36.42
N GLU A 316 5.58 20.49 -35.77
CA GLU A 316 6.18 21.67 -35.14
C GLU A 316 6.52 22.80 -36.13
N ASN A 317 6.72 22.45 -37.40
CA ASN A 317 6.99 23.40 -38.50
C ASN A 317 5.74 23.69 -39.35
N GLY A 318 4.55 23.49 -38.78
CA GLY A 318 3.29 23.75 -39.46
C GLY A 318 2.87 22.71 -40.49
N GLY A 319 3.37 21.47 -40.35
CA GLY A 319 2.99 20.35 -41.19
C GLY A 319 1.49 20.06 -41.12
N THR A 320 0.86 19.80 -42.26
CA THR A 320 -0.55 19.43 -42.37
C THR A 320 -0.67 18.05 -42.98
N THR A 321 -1.75 17.34 -42.62
CA THR A 321 -2.02 16.02 -43.21
C THR A 321 -2.26 16.18 -44.73
N THR A 322 -1.72 15.21 -45.48
CA THR A 322 -1.98 15.11 -46.92
C THR A 322 -3.34 14.45 -47.23
N GLY A 323 -4.03 13.95 -46.21
CA GLY A 323 -5.23 13.12 -46.36
C GLY A 323 -4.97 11.69 -46.74
N ALA A 324 -3.68 11.31 -46.92
CA ALA A 324 -3.25 9.97 -47.26
C ALA A 324 -2.47 9.34 -46.10
N GLY A 325 -2.25 8.05 -46.17
CA GLY A 325 -1.41 7.27 -45.24
C GLY A 325 -1.00 5.94 -45.82
N ILE A 326 -0.21 5.19 -45.05
CA ILE A 326 0.35 3.92 -45.47
C ILE A 326 -0.61 2.77 -45.16
N ALA A 327 -1.09 2.71 -43.91
CA ALA A 327 -1.99 1.65 -43.44
C ALA A 327 -2.76 2.06 -42.22
N ALA A 328 -3.96 1.50 -42.05
CA ALA A 328 -4.76 1.53 -40.82
C ALA A 328 -4.55 0.19 -40.09
N ILE A 329 -4.28 0.30 -38.79
CA ILE A 329 -4.07 -0.85 -37.89
C ILE A 329 -5.19 -0.80 -36.88
N VAL A 330 -6.17 -1.69 -37.01
CA VAL A 330 -7.38 -1.69 -36.18
C VAL A 330 -7.51 -2.94 -35.35
N ASP A 331 -8.17 -2.81 -34.19
CA ASP A 331 -8.41 -3.89 -33.21
C ASP A 331 -7.13 -4.69 -32.95
N LEU A 332 -6.07 -3.99 -32.53
CA LEU A 332 -4.72 -4.54 -32.37
C LEU A 332 -4.64 -5.50 -31.18
N VAL A 333 -4.00 -6.62 -31.39
CA VAL A 333 -3.67 -7.60 -30.34
C VAL A 333 -2.22 -8.03 -30.49
N TRP A 334 -1.46 -7.99 -29.41
CA TRP A 334 -0.09 -8.54 -29.37
C TRP A 334 -0.05 -9.76 -28.48
N ILE A 335 0.64 -10.81 -28.93
CA ILE A 335 0.80 -12.08 -28.19
C ILE A 335 2.28 -12.39 -28.08
N SER A 336 2.80 -12.56 -26.86
CA SER A 336 4.24 -12.86 -26.67
C SER A 336 4.62 -14.20 -27.27
N LYS A 337 5.79 -14.25 -27.89
CA LYS A 337 6.38 -15.50 -28.41
C LYS A 337 7.02 -16.35 -27.32
#